data_9378d711a368faa5f1cb7e4daaf3f71a
#
_entry.id   9378d711a368faa5f1cb7e4daaf3f71a
#
_cell.length_a   1.000
_cell.length_b   1.000
_cell.length_c   1.000
_cell.angle_alpha   90.00
_cell.angle_beta   90.00
_cell.angle_gamma   90.00
#
_symmetry.space_group_name_H-M   'P 1'
#
loop_
_entity.id
_entity.type
_entity.pdbx_description
1 polymer ?
#
loop_
_entity_poly.entity_id
_entity_poly.type
_entity_poly.pdbx_seq_one_letter_code
_entity_poly.pdbx_strand_id
1 'polypeptide(L)'
;ELIGDQPLKQFGYDQLRADRFQFDPIANPSLPRNYFLGPGDEVLIHDSLGKSGAAMGVQGTLIDPSGLLHIPGVEPIKAWNLTLDQLNEELRARTKFLYATLGRLRSIQVNLIGEANRPGLHRVPAIASVYNVLALAGGVKKSGSLRQIQWKRGNQMIAEIDLYEYLLKGETLEEITLKSGDTLFIPMLQNVFAVTGAV
;
A
#
# COMPACT_ATOMS: atom_id res chain seq x y z
N GLU A 1 -33.40 -35.03 6.91
CA GLU A 1 -32.72 -34.75 5.65
C GLU A 1 -31.30 -34.27 6.00
N LEU A 2 -30.33 -35.10 5.66
CA LEU A 2 -28.92 -34.88 5.94
C LEU A 2 -28.44 -33.67 5.12
N ILE A 3 -27.94 -32.68 5.81
CA ILE A 3 -27.20 -31.57 5.22
C ILE A 3 -26.02 -32.18 4.46
N GLY A 4 -26.04 -31.99 3.15
CA GLY A 4 -25.14 -32.63 2.21
C GLY A 4 -23.66 -32.49 2.59
N ASP A 5 -22.89 -33.51 2.19
CA ASP A 5 -21.45 -33.69 2.29
C ASP A 5 -20.61 -32.53 1.70
N GLN A 6 -20.80 -31.32 2.19
CA GLN A 6 -19.85 -30.25 1.89
C GLN A 6 -18.76 -30.24 2.97
N PRO A 7 -17.49 -30.39 2.59
CA PRO A 7 -16.40 -30.32 3.56
C PRO A 7 -16.40 -28.94 4.24
N LEU A 8 -16.33 -28.93 5.57
CA LEU A 8 -16.22 -27.73 6.37
C LEU A 8 -15.06 -26.89 5.86
N LYS A 9 -15.34 -25.65 5.49
CA LYS A 9 -14.32 -24.70 5.04
C LYS A 9 -14.02 -23.72 6.17
N GLN A 10 -12.73 -23.52 6.43
CA GLN A 10 -12.31 -22.48 7.34
C GLN A 10 -12.68 -21.10 6.76
N PHE A 11 -13.42 -20.31 7.53
CA PHE A 11 -13.84 -18.98 7.11
C PHE A 11 -12.63 -18.03 7.01
N GLY A 12 -12.64 -17.15 6.01
CA GLY A 12 -11.64 -16.08 5.83
C GLY A 12 -10.46 -16.43 4.92
N TYR A 13 -10.02 -17.70 4.86
CA TYR A 13 -8.83 -18.09 4.10
C TYR A 13 -9.01 -17.97 2.57
N ASP A 14 -10.19 -18.24 2.06
CA ASP A 14 -10.49 -18.15 0.63
C ASP A 14 -10.75 -16.71 0.15
N GLN A 15 -11.00 -15.80 1.08
CA GLN A 15 -11.34 -14.41 0.74
C GLN A 15 -10.13 -13.55 0.41
N LEU A 16 -8.94 -13.92 0.90
CA LEU A 16 -7.69 -13.21 0.67
C LEU A 16 -6.84 -13.80 -0.47
N ARG A 17 -7.45 -14.60 -1.33
CA ARG A 17 -6.74 -15.19 -2.47
C ARG A 17 -6.64 -14.22 -3.63
N ALA A 18 -5.49 -14.18 -4.28
CA ALA A 18 -5.18 -13.27 -5.39
C ALA A 18 -6.14 -13.38 -6.60
N ASP A 19 -6.78 -14.54 -6.79
CA ASP A 19 -7.76 -14.78 -7.85
C ASP A 19 -9.10 -14.04 -7.62
N ARG A 20 -9.35 -13.57 -6.40
CA ARG A 20 -10.54 -12.78 -6.04
C ARG A 20 -10.26 -11.29 -5.86
N PHE A 21 -9.01 -10.92 -5.64
CA PHE A 21 -8.57 -9.54 -5.61
C PHE A 21 -7.98 -9.16 -6.97
N GLN A 22 -8.78 -8.59 -7.85
CA GLN A 22 -8.24 -7.81 -8.97
C GLN A 22 -7.63 -6.54 -8.38
N PHE A 23 -6.42 -6.67 -7.86
CA PHE A 23 -5.59 -5.51 -7.61
C PHE A 23 -5.04 -5.07 -8.96
N ASP A 24 -5.77 -4.18 -9.62
CA ASP A 24 -5.24 -3.46 -10.76
C ASP A 24 -4.37 -2.31 -10.21
N PRO A 25 -3.03 -2.43 -10.24
CA PRO A 25 -2.14 -1.39 -9.73
C PRO A 25 -2.19 -0.12 -10.58
N ILE A 26 -2.95 -0.12 -11.68
CA ILE A 26 -2.96 0.93 -12.70
C ILE A 26 -4.27 1.72 -12.71
N ALA A 27 -5.36 1.17 -12.20
CA ALA A 27 -6.63 1.89 -12.13
C ALA A 27 -6.61 2.88 -10.95
N ASN A 28 -6.05 4.08 -11.19
CA ASN A 28 -6.19 5.30 -10.35
C ASN A 28 -6.75 5.03 -8.94
N PRO A 29 -5.99 4.46 -8.01
CA PRO A 29 -6.43 4.48 -6.63
C PRO A 29 -6.51 5.95 -6.24
N SER A 30 -7.67 6.37 -5.74
CA SER A 30 -7.75 7.68 -5.09
C SER A 30 -6.65 7.72 -4.04
N LEU A 31 -5.68 8.58 -4.25
CA LEU A 31 -4.56 8.75 -3.32
C LEU A 31 -5.14 9.06 -1.94
N PRO A 32 -4.68 8.38 -0.90
CA PRO A 32 -4.97 8.80 0.45
C PRO A 32 -4.51 10.26 0.61
N ARG A 33 -5.36 11.12 1.17
CA ARG A 33 -5.02 12.54 1.40
C ARG A 33 -3.75 12.72 2.23
N ASN A 34 -3.38 11.70 3.00
CA ASN A 34 -2.20 11.63 3.84
C ASN A 34 -1.01 10.92 3.17
N TYR A 35 -1.00 10.77 1.84
CA TYR A 35 0.17 10.23 1.15
C TYR A 35 1.32 11.24 1.17
N PHE A 36 2.45 10.84 1.74
CA PHE A 36 3.67 11.62 1.78
C PHE A 36 4.60 11.24 0.63
N LEU A 37 4.94 12.22 -0.18
CA LEU A 37 5.89 12.10 -1.26
C LEU A 37 7.27 11.65 -0.75
N GLY A 38 8.00 10.93 -1.58
CA GLY A 38 9.35 10.48 -1.23
C GLY A 38 10.19 10.13 -2.43
N PRO A 39 11.48 9.84 -2.21
CA PRO A 39 12.41 9.47 -3.26
C PRO A 39 11.89 8.34 -4.14
N GLY A 40 11.93 8.54 -5.46
CA GLY A 40 11.44 7.59 -6.46
C GLY A 40 9.98 7.76 -6.87
N ASP A 41 9.20 8.63 -6.21
CA ASP A 41 7.90 9.03 -6.72
C ASP A 41 8.06 9.90 -7.96
N GLU A 42 7.24 9.67 -8.97
CA GLU A 42 7.13 10.51 -10.16
C GLU A 42 6.06 11.58 -9.94
N VAL A 43 6.45 12.80 -10.16
CA VAL A 43 5.55 13.97 -10.12
C VAL A 43 5.41 14.50 -11.54
N LEU A 44 4.18 14.68 -11.98
CA LEU A 44 3.86 15.27 -13.27
C LEU A 44 3.67 16.78 -13.07
N ILE A 45 4.55 17.56 -13.66
CA ILE A 45 4.47 19.03 -13.62
C ILE A 45 3.74 19.51 -14.86
N HIS A 46 2.69 20.25 -14.64
CA HIS A 46 1.87 20.87 -15.67
C HIS A 46 2.25 22.36 -15.80
N ASP A 47 2.68 22.76 -16.98
CA ASP A 47 2.96 24.17 -17.32
C ASP A 47 1.81 24.72 -18.16
N SER A 48 0.97 25.57 -17.57
CA SER A 48 -0.20 26.16 -18.22
C SER A 48 0.14 27.28 -19.21
N LEU A 49 1.36 27.81 -19.18
CA LEU A 49 1.76 28.98 -20.00
C LEU A 49 3.00 28.71 -20.86
N GLY A 50 3.64 27.55 -20.79
CA GLY A 50 4.88 27.24 -21.51
C GLY A 50 6.07 28.12 -21.10
N LYS A 51 6.06 28.67 -19.88
CA LYS A 51 7.05 29.66 -19.42
C LYS A 51 8.24 29.04 -18.69
N SER A 52 8.19 27.80 -18.35
CA SER A 52 9.29 27.08 -17.65
C SER A 52 10.45 26.68 -18.58
N GLY A 53 10.40 27.08 -19.87
CA GLY A 53 11.41 26.70 -20.86
C GLY A 53 11.26 25.28 -21.41
N ALA A 54 10.31 24.51 -20.91
CA ALA A 54 9.84 23.27 -21.51
C ALA A 54 8.69 23.58 -22.50
N ALA A 55 8.52 22.74 -23.52
CA ALA A 55 7.36 22.84 -24.40
C ALA A 55 6.07 22.78 -23.56
N MET A 56 5.08 23.63 -23.90
CA MET A 56 3.76 23.62 -23.26
C MET A 56 3.27 22.17 -23.10
N GLY A 57 3.14 21.68 -21.87
CA GLY A 57 2.79 20.29 -21.67
C GLY A 57 2.98 19.78 -20.25
N VAL A 58 2.95 18.46 -20.14
CA VAL A 58 3.14 17.73 -18.89
C VAL A 58 4.52 17.10 -18.90
N GLN A 59 5.33 17.39 -17.89
CA GLN A 59 6.66 16.82 -17.72
C GLN A 59 6.68 15.94 -16.47
N GLY A 60 7.02 14.65 -16.64
CA GLY A 60 7.29 13.73 -15.50
C GLY A 60 8.70 13.97 -14.96
N THR A 61 8.82 14.16 -13.65
CA THR A 61 10.10 14.23 -12.95
C THR A 61 10.08 13.37 -11.70
N LEU A 62 11.19 12.71 -11.40
CA LEU A 62 11.32 11.87 -10.20
C LEU A 62 11.86 12.70 -9.04
N ILE A 63 11.35 12.44 -7.85
CA ILE A 63 11.97 12.91 -6.62
C ILE A 63 13.28 12.14 -6.45
N ASP A 64 14.39 12.86 -6.33
CA ASP A 64 15.71 12.31 -6.22
C ASP A 64 15.96 11.62 -4.85
N PRO A 65 17.06 10.85 -4.67
CA PRO A 65 17.37 10.20 -3.39
C PRO A 65 17.56 11.16 -2.22
N SER A 66 17.85 12.45 -2.48
CA SER A 66 17.96 13.50 -1.46
C SER A 66 16.59 14.08 -1.08
N GLY A 67 15.53 13.67 -1.78
CA GLY A 67 14.17 14.16 -1.58
C GLY A 67 13.86 15.47 -2.28
N LEU A 68 14.69 15.86 -3.25
CA LEU A 68 14.51 17.07 -4.03
C LEU A 68 13.77 16.79 -5.33
N LEU A 69 12.91 17.73 -5.71
CA LEU A 69 12.23 17.76 -7.00
C LEU A 69 12.86 18.84 -7.87
N HIS A 70 13.37 18.44 -9.03
CA HIS A 70 14.03 19.31 -9.98
C HIS A 70 13.09 19.68 -11.12
N ILE A 71 12.75 20.95 -11.22
CA ILE A 71 11.87 21.50 -12.28
C ILE A 71 12.67 22.53 -13.07
N PRO A 72 12.72 22.44 -14.41
CA PRO A 72 13.42 23.45 -15.22
C PRO A 72 12.93 24.88 -14.93
N GLY A 73 13.86 25.80 -14.69
CA GLY A 73 13.56 27.19 -14.40
C GLY A 73 13.02 27.50 -13.00
N VAL A 74 12.99 26.52 -12.13
CA VAL A 74 12.59 26.67 -10.71
C VAL A 74 13.71 26.13 -9.81
N GLU A 75 13.96 26.81 -8.70
CA GLU A 75 14.88 26.26 -7.68
C GLU A 75 14.38 24.89 -7.16
N PRO A 76 15.29 23.93 -6.89
CA PRO A 76 14.91 22.62 -6.39
C PRO A 76 14.02 22.71 -5.14
N ILE A 77 12.95 21.93 -5.13
CA ILE A 77 11.97 21.91 -4.04
C ILE A 77 12.18 20.67 -3.21
N LYS A 78 12.27 20.82 -1.88
CA LYS A 78 12.31 19.67 -0.96
C LYS A 78 10.92 19.05 -0.88
N ALA A 79 10.67 18.06 -1.73
CA ALA A 79 9.39 17.37 -1.84
C ALA A 79 9.23 16.20 -0.85
N TRP A 80 10.33 15.70 -0.28
CA TRP A 80 10.29 14.60 0.67
C TRP A 80 9.45 14.95 1.90
N ASN A 81 8.50 14.08 2.24
CA ASN A 81 7.58 14.20 3.36
C ASN A 81 6.56 15.35 3.23
N LEU A 82 6.38 15.89 2.04
CA LEU A 82 5.24 16.75 1.71
C LEU A 82 4.09 15.90 1.17
N THR A 83 2.86 16.36 1.40
CA THR A 83 1.72 15.88 0.62
C THR A 83 1.70 16.56 -0.75
N LEU A 84 0.92 16.04 -1.69
CA LEU A 84 0.77 16.65 -3.01
C LEU A 84 0.18 18.08 -2.91
N ASP A 85 -0.74 18.30 -1.96
CA ASP A 85 -1.33 19.62 -1.72
C ASP A 85 -0.28 20.61 -1.23
N GLN A 86 0.55 20.21 -0.26
CA GLN A 86 1.66 21.02 0.24
C GLN A 86 2.70 21.34 -0.86
N LEU A 87 3.02 20.35 -1.71
CA LEU A 87 3.88 20.61 -2.86
C LEU A 87 3.27 21.64 -3.81
N ASN A 88 1.96 21.58 -4.05
CA ASN A 88 1.27 22.54 -4.89
C ASN A 88 1.24 23.95 -4.26
N GLU A 89 1.17 24.07 -2.94
CA GLU A 89 1.30 25.35 -2.23
C GLU A 89 2.71 25.94 -2.42
N GLU A 90 3.75 25.13 -2.25
CA GLU A 90 5.14 25.52 -2.50
C GLU A 90 5.37 25.96 -3.96
N LEU A 91 4.78 25.25 -4.93
CA LEU A 91 4.83 25.63 -6.33
C LEU A 91 4.15 26.99 -6.58
N ARG A 92 2.95 27.20 -6.04
CA ARG A 92 2.19 28.45 -6.19
C ARG A 92 2.92 29.66 -5.60
N ALA A 93 3.67 29.46 -4.51
CA ALA A 93 4.48 30.51 -3.90
C ALA A 93 5.63 30.98 -4.84
N ARG A 94 6.14 30.08 -5.69
CA ARG A 94 7.28 30.34 -6.60
C ARG A 94 6.83 30.70 -8.01
N THR A 95 5.75 30.05 -8.49
CA THR A 95 5.24 30.24 -9.85
C THR A 95 3.71 30.15 -9.86
N LYS A 96 3.06 31.03 -10.67
CA LYS A 96 1.59 31.02 -10.78
C LYS A 96 1.06 30.11 -11.90
N PHE A 97 1.94 29.51 -12.68
CA PHE A 97 1.59 28.79 -13.90
C PHE A 97 1.93 27.30 -13.85
N LEU A 98 2.61 26.85 -12.78
CA LEU A 98 2.89 25.43 -12.57
C LEU A 98 1.98 24.84 -11.51
N TYR A 99 1.57 23.58 -11.75
CA TYR A 99 0.95 22.73 -10.73
C TYR A 99 1.40 21.29 -10.90
N ALA A 100 1.40 20.56 -9.81
CA ALA A 100 1.85 19.18 -9.75
C ALA A 100 0.67 18.22 -9.62
N THR A 101 0.76 17.11 -10.32
CA THR A 101 -0.06 15.92 -10.06
C THR A 101 0.86 14.73 -9.85
N LEU A 102 0.36 13.68 -9.22
CA LEU A 102 1.15 12.48 -9.01
C LEU A 102 1.16 11.65 -10.29
N GLY A 103 2.34 11.21 -10.68
CA GLY A 103 2.56 10.23 -11.73
C GLY A 103 2.63 8.81 -11.14
N ARG A 104 3.72 8.10 -11.44
CA ARG A 104 3.95 6.76 -10.94
C ARG A 104 4.48 6.78 -9.50
N LEU A 105 3.86 5.97 -8.65
CA LEU A 105 4.30 5.78 -7.28
C LEU A 105 5.57 4.94 -7.20
N ARG A 106 6.43 5.26 -6.24
CA ARG A 106 7.57 4.42 -5.90
C ARG A 106 7.11 3.04 -5.43
N SER A 107 7.93 2.05 -5.67
CA SER A 107 7.74 0.71 -5.10
C SER A 107 8.49 0.59 -3.77
N ILE A 108 7.85 -0.06 -2.82
CA ILE A 108 8.45 -0.47 -1.55
C ILE A 108 8.62 -1.98 -1.50
N GLN A 109 9.54 -2.45 -0.66
CA GLN A 109 9.75 -3.86 -0.41
C GLN A 109 9.27 -4.21 0.98
N VAL A 110 8.34 -5.18 1.07
CA VAL A 110 7.78 -5.68 2.33
C VAL A 110 8.14 -7.15 2.45
N ASN A 111 8.65 -7.53 3.60
CA ASN A 111 9.03 -8.91 3.89
C ASN A 111 7.83 -9.64 4.53
N LEU A 112 7.38 -10.73 3.92
CA LEU A 112 6.30 -11.56 4.43
C LEU A 112 6.86 -12.91 4.89
N ILE A 113 6.72 -13.23 6.17
CA ILE A 113 7.29 -14.43 6.78
C ILE A 113 6.24 -15.22 7.58
N GLY A 114 6.55 -16.48 7.86
CA GLY A 114 5.66 -17.40 8.57
C GLY A 114 4.69 -18.11 7.63
N GLU A 115 3.45 -18.28 8.06
CA GLU A 115 2.43 -19.11 7.40
C GLU A 115 1.71 -18.40 6.25
N ALA A 116 2.44 -17.70 5.38
CA ALA A 116 1.93 -17.20 4.11
C ALA A 116 1.98 -18.27 3.02
N ASN A 117 1.09 -18.19 2.01
CA ASN A 117 1.15 -19.10 0.86
C ASN A 117 2.41 -18.89 0.03
N ARG A 118 2.82 -17.64 -0.16
CA ARG A 118 4.08 -17.24 -0.81
C ARG A 118 4.87 -16.32 0.11
N PRO A 119 5.64 -16.87 1.07
CA PRO A 119 6.52 -16.07 1.91
C PRO A 119 7.69 -15.50 1.10
N GLY A 120 8.30 -14.44 1.59
CA GLY A 120 9.45 -13.80 0.97
C GLY A 120 9.28 -12.30 0.80
N LEU A 121 10.11 -11.72 -0.04
CA LEU A 121 10.14 -10.28 -0.30
C LEU A 121 9.14 -9.94 -1.41
N HIS A 122 8.19 -9.08 -1.07
CA HIS A 122 7.17 -8.60 -2.01
C HIS A 122 7.42 -7.14 -2.36
N ARG A 123 7.39 -6.83 -3.66
CA ARG A 123 7.46 -5.46 -4.15
C ARG A 123 6.05 -4.97 -4.44
N VAL A 124 5.65 -3.88 -3.79
CA VAL A 124 4.32 -3.29 -3.89
C VAL A 124 4.41 -1.77 -4.04
N PRO A 125 3.40 -1.10 -4.60
CA PRO A 125 3.34 0.36 -4.59
C PRO A 125 3.34 0.91 -3.16
N ALA A 126 3.88 2.11 -2.95
CA ALA A 126 4.00 2.72 -1.61
C ALA A 126 2.66 2.98 -0.89
N ILE A 127 1.55 2.95 -1.64
CA ILE A 127 0.17 3.05 -1.08
C ILE A 127 -0.45 1.69 -0.74
N ALA A 128 0.26 0.59 -0.99
CA ALA A 128 -0.29 -0.73 -0.70
C ALA A 128 -0.57 -0.89 0.79
N SER A 129 -1.73 -1.45 1.09
CA SER A 129 -2.10 -1.84 2.44
C SER A 129 -1.54 -3.22 2.79
N VAL A 130 -1.60 -3.59 4.06
CA VAL A 130 -1.25 -4.95 4.52
C VAL A 130 -2.09 -5.99 3.79
N TYR A 131 -3.37 -5.71 3.57
CA TYR A 131 -4.30 -6.60 2.86
C TYR A 131 -3.86 -6.85 1.42
N ASN A 132 -3.36 -5.81 0.73
CA ASN A 132 -2.83 -5.94 -0.63
C ASN A 132 -1.60 -6.85 -0.68
N VAL A 133 -0.68 -6.73 0.29
CA VAL A 133 0.50 -7.59 0.38
C VAL A 133 0.10 -9.05 0.62
N LEU A 134 -0.82 -9.30 1.54
CA LEU A 134 -1.32 -10.64 1.82
C LEU A 134 -2.02 -11.25 0.60
N ALA A 135 -2.88 -10.50 -0.08
CA ALA A 135 -3.55 -10.95 -1.30
C ALA A 135 -2.55 -11.29 -2.41
N LEU A 136 -1.54 -10.42 -2.62
CA LEU A 136 -0.47 -10.65 -3.60
C LEU A 136 0.33 -11.91 -3.30
N ALA A 137 0.52 -12.23 -2.02
CA ALA A 137 1.16 -13.45 -1.55
C ALA A 137 0.26 -14.69 -1.67
N GLY A 138 -0.95 -14.55 -2.18
CA GLY A 138 -1.91 -15.66 -2.29
C GLY A 138 -2.64 -15.98 -0.99
N GLY A 139 -2.60 -15.06 -0.01
CA GLY A 139 -3.25 -15.20 1.29
C GLY A 139 -2.43 -15.96 2.33
N VAL A 140 -3.10 -16.31 3.40
CA VAL A 140 -2.55 -17.04 4.56
C VAL A 140 -2.83 -18.53 4.39
N LYS A 141 -1.88 -19.39 4.77
CA LYS A 141 -2.10 -20.84 4.82
C LYS A 141 -3.13 -21.19 5.90
N LYS A 142 -3.81 -22.31 5.74
CA LYS A 142 -4.77 -22.81 6.74
C LYS A 142 -4.15 -23.10 8.12
N SER A 143 -2.84 -23.28 8.17
CA SER A 143 -2.03 -23.40 9.39
C SER A 143 -1.66 -22.07 10.04
N GLY A 144 -1.89 -20.93 9.37
CA GLY A 144 -1.54 -19.60 9.86
C GLY A 144 -2.69 -18.91 10.57
N SER A 145 -2.37 -18.07 11.55
CA SER A 145 -3.37 -17.27 12.26
C SER A 145 -3.81 -16.06 11.43
N LEU A 146 -5.12 -15.88 11.28
CA LEU A 146 -5.71 -14.67 10.69
C LEU A 146 -5.92 -13.56 11.73
N ARG A 147 -5.75 -13.86 13.05
CA ARG A 147 -6.04 -12.91 14.13
C ARG A 147 -4.81 -12.24 14.75
N GLN A 148 -3.62 -12.78 14.49
CA GLN A 148 -2.39 -12.38 15.19
C GLN A 148 -1.27 -12.07 14.21
N ILE A 149 -1.58 -11.45 13.08
CA ILE A 149 -0.56 -11.06 12.11
C ILE A 149 0.20 -9.88 12.69
N GLN A 150 1.51 -10.04 12.84
CA GLN A 150 2.39 -9.03 13.42
C GLN A 150 3.01 -8.19 12.32
N TRP A 151 2.80 -6.88 12.39
CA TRP A 151 3.51 -5.92 11.57
C TRP A 151 4.66 -5.32 12.34
N LYS A 152 5.87 -5.46 11.82
CA LYS A 152 7.12 -5.00 12.43
C LYS A 152 7.89 -4.06 11.50
N ARG A 153 8.53 -3.06 12.10
CA ARG A 153 9.50 -2.18 11.42
C ARG A 153 10.82 -2.27 12.15
N GLY A 154 11.80 -2.93 11.54
CA GLY A 154 12.99 -3.37 12.27
C GLY A 154 12.60 -4.27 13.45
N ASN A 155 13.02 -3.90 14.65
CA ASN A 155 12.70 -4.66 15.87
C ASN A 155 11.42 -4.15 16.59
N GLN A 156 10.79 -3.09 16.09
CA GLN A 156 9.61 -2.50 16.73
C GLN A 156 8.31 -3.13 16.18
N MET A 157 7.43 -3.53 17.09
CA MET A 157 6.04 -3.89 16.75
C MET A 157 5.28 -2.60 16.40
N ILE A 158 4.73 -2.53 15.20
CA ILE A 158 3.90 -1.41 14.73
C ILE A 158 2.44 -1.67 15.04
N ALA A 159 1.95 -2.87 14.70
CA ALA A 159 0.58 -3.28 14.97
C ALA A 159 0.45 -4.80 15.01
N GLU A 160 -0.56 -5.28 15.70
CA GLU A 160 -1.12 -6.62 15.54
C GLU A 160 -2.42 -6.51 14.75
N ILE A 161 -2.60 -7.36 13.75
CA ILE A 161 -3.67 -7.25 12.76
C ILE A 161 -4.57 -8.47 12.90
N ASP A 162 -5.86 -8.22 13.17
CA ASP A 162 -6.93 -9.22 13.09
C ASP A 162 -7.66 -9.08 11.76
N LEU A 163 -7.46 -10.03 10.85
CA LEU A 163 -8.14 -10.01 9.55
C LEU A 163 -9.64 -10.25 9.64
N TYR A 164 -10.15 -10.81 10.75
CA TYR A 164 -11.59 -10.94 10.94
C TYR A 164 -12.28 -9.59 11.18
N GLU A 165 -11.60 -8.65 11.81
CA GLU A 165 -12.13 -7.28 11.96
C GLU A 165 -12.30 -6.64 10.60
N TYR A 166 -11.33 -6.79 9.72
CA TYR A 166 -11.46 -6.36 8.33
C TYR A 166 -12.58 -7.10 7.57
N LEU A 167 -12.62 -8.43 7.65
CA LEU A 167 -13.54 -9.26 6.87
C LEU A 167 -15.00 -9.17 7.34
N LEU A 168 -15.23 -8.98 8.64
CA LEU A 168 -16.57 -8.98 9.24
C LEU A 168 -17.10 -7.59 9.52
N LYS A 169 -16.23 -6.63 9.87
CA LYS A 169 -16.61 -5.27 10.26
C LYS A 169 -16.23 -4.22 9.22
N GLY A 170 -15.35 -4.52 8.28
CA GLY A 170 -14.80 -3.57 7.34
C GLY A 170 -13.80 -2.60 7.97
N GLU A 171 -13.30 -2.90 9.16
CA GLU A 171 -12.30 -2.08 9.84
C GLU A 171 -10.96 -2.18 9.14
N THR A 172 -10.36 -1.05 8.78
CA THR A 172 -9.07 -0.97 8.08
C THR A 172 -8.04 -0.23 8.93
N LEU A 173 -6.78 -0.58 8.78
CA LEU A 173 -5.65 0.16 9.37
C LEU A 173 -5.26 1.35 8.47
N GLU A 174 -6.19 2.27 8.24
CA GLU A 174 -5.99 3.37 7.29
C GLU A 174 -4.94 4.39 7.74
N GLU A 175 -4.70 4.50 9.03
CA GLU A 175 -3.80 5.51 9.61
C GLU A 175 -2.31 5.18 9.45
N ILE A 176 -1.97 3.92 9.19
CA ILE A 176 -0.58 3.48 9.16
C ILE A 176 -0.24 2.92 7.77
N THR A 177 0.74 3.52 7.10
CA THR A 177 1.22 3.09 5.79
C THR A 177 2.46 2.19 5.91
N LEU A 178 2.52 1.17 5.05
CA LEU A 178 3.70 0.32 4.91
C LEU A 178 4.89 1.14 4.41
N LYS A 179 6.08 0.81 4.92
CA LYS A 179 7.35 1.38 4.47
C LYS A 179 8.27 0.27 3.97
N SER A 180 9.24 0.65 3.16
CA SER A 180 10.26 -0.30 2.69
C SER A 180 11.04 -0.87 3.88
N GLY A 181 11.19 -2.20 3.90
CA GLY A 181 11.82 -2.93 5.00
C GLY A 181 10.87 -3.39 6.11
N ASP A 182 9.58 -3.05 6.02
CA ASP A 182 8.59 -3.59 6.95
C ASP A 182 8.47 -5.12 6.80
N THR A 183 8.18 -5.77 7.91
CA THR A 183 7.98 -7.23 7.98
C THR A 183 6.58 -7.54 8.50
N LEU A 184 5.86 -8.37 7.76
CA LEU A 184 4.60 -8.97 8.18
C LEU A 184 4.88 -10.41 8.57
N PHE A 185 4.66 -10.77 9.82
CA PHE A 185 4.83 -12.12 10.34
C PHE A 185 3.48 -12.76 10.61
N ILE A 186 3.24 -13.92 9.99
CA ILE A 186 2.03 -14.71 10.18
C ILE A 186 2.38 -15.90 11.08
N PRO A 187 1.98 -15.90 12.34
CA PRO A 187 2.24 -17.01 13.24
C PRO A 187 1.38 -18.23 12.90
N MET A 188 1.82 -19.39 13.35
CA MET A 188 1.04 -20.62 13.27
C MET A 188 -0.20 -20.53 14.18
N LEU A 189 -1.31 -21.12 13.74
CA LEU A 189 -2.51 -21.31 14.57
C LEU A 189 -2.17 -22.16 15.80
N GLN A 190 -2.57 -21.67 16.98
CA GLN A 190 -2.35 -22.40 18.23
C GLN A 190 -3.50 -23.34 18.55
N ASN A 191 -4.75 -22.93 18.27
CA ASN A 191 -5.94 -23.72 18.59
C ASN A 191 -6.95 -23.66 17.43
N VAL A 192 -7.50 -24.80 17.06
CA VAL A 192 -8.58 -24.92 16.07
C VAL A 192 -9.74 -25.67 16.74
N PHE A 193 -10.93 -25.06 16.72
CA PHE A 193 -12.15 -25.69 17.20
C PHE A 193 -13.08 -25.94 16.01
N ALA A 194 -13.64 -27.14 15.93
CA ALA A 194 -14.71 -27.47 15.00
C ALA A 194 -16.04 -27.55 15.77
N VAL A 195 -17.03 -26.80 15.32
CA VAL A 195 -18.42 -26.89 15.81
C VAL A 195 -19.20 -27.64 14.77
N THR A 196 -19.77 -28.78 15.17
CA THR A 196 -20.63 -29.62 14.34
C THR A 196 -21.98 -29.79 15.01
N GLY A 197 -23.07 -29.77 14.24
CA GLY A 197 -24.43 -29.90 14.72
C GLY A 197 -25.39 -28.93 14.02
N ALA A 198 -26.69 -29.06 14.33
CA ALA A 198 -27.67 -28.07 13.89
C ALA A 198 -27.50 -26.81 14.73
N VAL A 199 -27.02 -25.74 14.10
CA VAL A 199 -26.89 -24.42 14.68
C VAL A 199 -27.91 -23.50 14.01
#